data_248248f9c72b6138e106c0d52085c9ab
#
_entry.id   248248f9c72b6138e106c0d52085c9ab
#
_cell.length_a   1.000
_cell.length_b   1.000
_cell.length_c   1.000
_cell.angle_alpha   90.00
_cell.angle_beta   90.00
_cell.angle_gamma   90.00
#
_symmetry.space_group_name_H-M   'P 1'
#
loop_
_entity.id
_entity.type
_entity.pdbx_description
1 polymer ?
#
loop_
_entity_poly.entity_id
_entity_poly.type
_entity_poly.pdbx_seq_one_letter_code
_entity_poly.pdbx_strand_id
1 'polypeptide(L)'
;MSELSQGVRGAQQETVTEQKIASTLGSGGLAVYATPCMIALMEYCAMESVRPYLPQGSSTVGTRLDIKHLAATPIGMTVRCETELIEVDRRRLVFLCRAFDEAGLIGEGTQERFIVDDEKFMEKVSQKIKK
;
A
#
# COMPACT_ATOMS: atom_id res chain seq x y z
N MET A 1 -18.59 -7.12 16.30
CA MET A 1 -17.60 -6.46 15.46
C MET A 1 -16.20 -6.68 16.05
N SER A 2 -15.30 -7.19 15.25
CA SER A 2 -13.93 -7.42 15.71
C SER A 2 -13.18 -6.10 15.86
N GLU A 3 -12.40 -6.00 16.91
CA GLU A 3 -11.53 -4.85 17.08
C GLU A 3 -10.30 -4.99 16.19
N LEU A 4 -9.77 -3.86 15.75
CA LEU A 4 -8.53 -3.81 14.99
C LEU A 4 -7.36 -4.09 15.93
N SER A 5 -6.58 -5.11 15.64
CA SER A 5 -5.46 -5.52 16.47
C SER A 5 -4.33 -6.09 15.63
N GLN A 6 -3.18 -6.25 16.25
CA GLN A 6 -2.03 -6.88 15.61
C GLN A 6 -2.41 -8.24 15.04
N GLY A 7 -1.80 -8.58 13.91
CA GLY A 7 -1.99 -9.86 13.25
C GLY A 7 -2.96 -9.85 12.09
N VAL A 8 -3.68 -8.75 11.86
CA VAL A 8 -4.56 -8.63 10.69
C VAL A 8 -3.72 -8.72 9.42
N ARG A 9 -4.08 -9.64 8.53
CA ARG A 9 -3.34 -9.90 7.30
C ARG A 9 -4.15 -9.55 6.07
N GLY A 10 -3.44 -9.13 5.03
CA GLY A 10 -4.02 -8.86 3.72
C GLY A 10 -3.20 -9.50 2.63
N ALA A 11 -3.83 -9.70 1.47
CA ALA A 11 -3.17 -10.17 0.28
C ALA A 11 -3.88 -9.58 -0.94
N GLN A 12 -3.08 -9.13 -1.90
CA GLN A 12 -3.58 -8.60 -3.17
C GLN A 12 -2.59 -9.02 -4.26
N GLN A 13 -3.05 -9.01 -5.50
CA GLN A 13 -2.16 -9.31 -6.62
C GLN A 13 -2.53 -8.51 -7.85
N GLU A 14 -1.59 -8.37 -8.75
CA GLU A 14 -1.81 -7.73 -10.04
C GLU A 14 -0.80 -8.29 -11.04
N THR A 15 -1.13 -8.15 -12.32
CA THR A 15 -0.23 -8.53 -13.40
C THR A 15 0.54 -7.29 -13.85
N VAL A 16 1.83 -7.44 -14.14
CA VAL A 16 2.64 -6.34 -14.66
C VAL A 16 2.27 -6.11 -16.12
N THR A 17 1.69 -4.94 -16.40
CA THR A 17 1.30 -4.51 -17.74
C THR A 17 2.17 -3.34 -18.18
N GLU A 18 2.01 -2.90 -19.43
CA GLU A 18 2.74 -1.74 -19.96
C GLU A 18 2.47 -0.46 -19.18
N GLN A 19 1.31 -0.34 -18.54
CA GLN A 19 0.96 0.83 -17.74
C GLN A 19 1.64 0.84 -16.38
N LYS A 20 2.29 -0.27 -16.01
CA LYS A 20 2.87 -0.45 -14.68
C LYS A 20 4.39 -0.62 -14.69
N ILE A 21 5.03 -0.31 -15.80
CA ILE A 21 6.48 -0.41 -15.91
C ILE A 21 7.15 0.94 -15.66
N ALA A 22 8.41 0.88 -15.25
CA ALA A 22 9.18 2.06 -14.87
C ALA A 22 9.26 3.10 -15.97
N SER A 23 9.47 2.66 -17.21
CA SER A 23 9.60 3.59 -18.34
C SER A 23 8.30 4.35 -18.64
N THR A 24 7.15 3.73 -18.41
CA THR A 24 5.85 4.39 -18.59
C THR A 24 5.59 5.39 -17.46
N LEU A 25 5.92 5.03 -16.24
CA LEU A 25 5.68 5.88 -15.06
C LEU A 25 6.70 7.01 -14.89
N GLY A 26 7.81 6.94 -15.61
CA GLY A 26 8.89 7.92 -15.42
C GLY A 26 9.73 7.68 -14.17
N SER A 27 9.61 6.49 -13.56
CA SER A 27 10.39 6.16 -12.37
C SER A 27 11.70 5.45 -12.69
N GLY A 28 11.97 5.23 -13.97
CA GLY A 28 13.16 4.61 -14.50
C GLY A 28 13.05 4.48 -16.00
N GLY A 29 14.08 3.98 -16.66
CA GLY A 29 14.12 3.90 -18.13
C GLY A 29 13.87 2.51 -18.70
N LEU A 30 13.50 1.53 -17.87
CA LEU A 30 13.43 0.14 -18.30
C LEU A 30 11.99 -0.41 -18.23
N ALA A 31 11.76 -1.48 -18.98
CA ALA A 31 10.44 -2.12 -19.08
C ALA A 31 10.29 -3.19 -17.98
N VAL A 32 10.36 -2.77 -16.74
CA VAL A 32 10.20 -3.63 -15.56
C VAL A 32 9.18 -3.01 -14.61
N TYR A 33 8.58 -3.83 -13.77
CA TYR A 33 7.57 -3.38 -12.79
C TYR A 33 8.08 -2.16 -12.03
N ALA A 34 7.30 -1.09 -12.06
CA ALA A 34 7.70 0.18 -11.47
C ALA A 34 7.64 0.14 -9.95
N THR A 35 8.66 0.67 -9.29
CA THR A 35 8.68 0.77 -7.83
C THR A 35 7.43 1.47 -7.28
N PRO A 36 6.97 2.60 -7.84
CA PRO A 36 5.73 3.21 -7.37
C PRO A 36 4.52 2.28 -7.46
N CYS A 37 4.46 1.42 -8.47
CA CYS A 37 3.35 0.47 -8.62
C CYS A 37 3.39 -0.60 -7.54
N MET A 38 4.58 -1.11 -7.23
CA MET A 38 4.75 -2.07 -6.14
C MET A 38 4.29 -1.46 -4.82
N ILE A 39 4.71 -0.23 -4.55
CA ILE A 39 4.33 0.47 -3.31
C ILE A 39 2.82 0.73 -3.28
N ALA A 40 2.24 1.13 -4.41
CA ALA A 40 0.79 1.34 -4.50
C ALA A 40 0.03 0.05 -4.19
N LEU A 41 0.52 -1.09 -4.67
CA LEU A 41 -0.09 -2.39 -4.38
C LEU A 41 0.02 -2.71 -2.88
N MET A 42 1.16 -2.42 -2.26
CA MET A 42 1.34 -2.59 -0.81
C MET A 42 0.38 -1.71 -0.01
N GLU A 43 0.19 -0.46 -0.45
CA GLU A 43 -0.75 0.46 0.20
C GLU A 43 -2.19 -0.02 0.04
N TYR A 44 -2.56 -0.45 -1.14
CA TYR A 44 -3.90 -0.99 -1.40
C TYR A 44 -4.16 -2.24 -0.54
N CYS A 45 -3.18 -3.12 -0.47
CA CYS A 45 -3.25 -4.34 0.33
C CYS A 45 -3.50 -4.02 1.81
N ALA A 46 -2.71 -3.11 2.38
CA ALA A 46 -2.85 -2.71 3.78
C ALA A 46 -4.20 -2.01 4.02
N MET A 47 -4.58 -1.09 3.14
CA MET A 47 -5.85 -0.37 3.25
C MET A 47 -7.03 -1.35 3.28
N GLU A 48 -7.07 -2.29 2.35
CA GLU A 48 -8.17 -3.24 2.25
C GLU A 48 -8.19 -4.22 3.42
N SER A 49 -7.02 -4.58 3.96
CA SER A 49 -6.93 -5.54 5.07
C SER A 49 -7.62 -5.05 6.34
N VAL A 50 -7.64 -3.75 6.57
CA VAL A 50 -8.22 -3.18 7.80
C VAL A 50 -9.61 -2.57 7.57
N ARG A 51 -10.03 -2.43 6.32
CA ARG A 51 -11.35 -1.84 6.01
C ARG A 51 -12.49 -2.44 6.81
N PRO A 52 -12.60 -3.78 6.96
CA PRO A 52 -13.72 -4.36 7.71
C PRO A 52 -13.75 -4.00 9.19
N TYR A 53 -12.64 -3.50 9.72
CA TYR A 53 -12.52 -3.18 11.15
C TYR A 53 -12.75 -1.70 11.44
N LEU A 54 -12.94 -0.88 10.41
CA LEU A 54 -13.12 0.56 10.58
C LEU A 54 -14.59 0.93 10.59
N PRO A 55 -14.96 1.95 11.38
CA PRO A 55 -16.36 2.42 11.34
C PRO A 55 -16.64 3.06 9.99
N GLN A 56 -17.92 3.04 9.61
CA GLN A 56 -18.36 3.67 8.37
C GLN A 56 -17.98 5.15 8.38
N GLY A 57 -17.48 5.64 7.25
CA GLY A 57 -17.01 7.03 7.14
C GLY A 57 -15.58 7.23 7.57
N SER A 58 -14.86 6.14 7.85
CA SER A 58 -13.44 6.20 8.21
C SER A 58 -12.60 5.48 7.17
N SER A 59 -11.37 5.95 6.98
CA SER A 59 -10.40 5.41 6.04
C SER A 59 -9.01 5.46 6.65
N THR A 60 -8.03 4.92 5.94
CA THR A 60 -6.63 5.12 6.32
C THR A 60 -5.90 5.86 5.21
N VAL A 61 -4.95 6.69 5.60
CA VAL A 61 -4.06 7.39 4.67
C VAL A 61 -2.62 7.02 4.98
N GLY A 62 -1.80 6.91 3.94
CA GLY A 62 -0.38 6.60 4.11
C GLY A 62 0.40 7.81 4.62
N THR A 63 1.28 7.58 5.59
CA THR A 63 2.08 8.64 6.20
C THR A 63 3.57 8.39 6.13
N ARG A 64 3.97 7.13 5.99
CA ARG A 64 5.39 6.79 5.91
C ARG A 64 5.58 5.46 5.19
N LEU A 65 6.62 5.42 4.37
CA LEU A 65 7.01 4.22 3.63
C LEU A 65 8.51 4.01 3.80
N ASP A 66 8.86 2.78 4.13
CA ASP A 66 10.26 2.37 4.22
C ASP A 66 10.35 1.01 3.53
N ILE A 67 10.45 1.06 2.20
CA ILE A 67 10.33 -0.10 1.32
C ILE A 67 11.58 -0.23 0.48
N LYS A 68 12.07 -1.46 0.34
CA LYS A 68 13.16 -1.80 -0.57
C LYS A 68 12.60 -2.59 -1.74
N HIS A 69 12.96 -2.20 -2.95
CA HIS A 69 12.64 -2.93 -4.17
C HIS A 69 13.88 -3.75 -4.53
N LEU A 70 13.82 -5.05 -4.28
CA LEU A 70 15.00 -5.91 -4.27
C LEU A 70 15.28 -6.61 -5.59
N ALA A 71 14.26 -6.82 -6.42
CA ALA A 71 14.40 -7.53 -7.68
C ALA A 71 13.42 -6.99 -8.72
N ALA A 72 13.84 -6.99 -9.98
CA ALA A 72 13.00 -6.51 -11.08
C ALA A 72 12.05 -7.62 -11.56
N THR A 73 10.88 -7.23 -12.05
CA THR A 73 9.87 -8.15 -12.56
C THR A 73 9.48 -7.74 -13.98
N PRO A 74 9.48 -8.67 -14.95
CA PRO A 74 9.12 -8.35 -16.32
C PRO A 74 7.61 -8.25 -16.53
N ILE A 75 7.23 -7.63 -17.65
CA ILE A 75 5.82 -7.59 -18.10
C ILE A 75 5.30 -9.02 -18.23
N GLY A 76 4.08 -9.25 -17.81
CA GLY A 76 3.38 -10.53 -17.92
C GLY A 76 3.38 -11.37 -16.66
N MET A 77 4.31 -11.11 -15.75
CA MET A 77 4.30 -11.83 -14.47
C MET A 77 3.26 -11.27 -13.51
N THR A 78 2.75 -12.13 -12.65
CA THR A 78 1.86 -11.75 -11.55
C THR A 78 2.70 -11.38 -10.34
N VAL A 79 2.36 -10.26 -9.70
CA VAL A 79 2.95 -9.84 -8.43
C VAL A 79 1.90 -10.01 -7.34
N ARG A 80 2.29 -10.67 -6.25
CA ARG A 80 1.44 -10.84 -5.07
C ARG A 80 2.05 -10.05 -3.91
N CYS A 81 1.21 -9.30 -3.24
CA CYS A 81 1.60 -8.55 -2.05
C CYS A 81 0.90 -9.13 -0.83
N GLU A 82 1.63 -9.21 0.28
CA GLU A 82 1.09 -9.62 1.57
C GLU A 82 1.43 -8.55 2.59
N THR A 83 0.48 -8.25 3.47
CA THR A 83 0.69 -7.30 4.55
C THR A 83 0.26 -7.91 5.88
N GLU A 84 0.90 -7.46 6.94
CA GLU A 84 0.53 -7.84 8.29
C GLU A 84 0.58 -6.59 9.17
N LEU A 85 -0.51 -6.36 9.90
CA LEU A 85 -0.58 -5.27 10.87
C LEU A 85 0.24 -5.65 12.10
N ILE A 86 1.34 -4.95 12.32
CA ILE A 86 2.29 -5.29 13.39
C ILE A 86 2.24 -4.36 14.59
N GLU A 87 1.63 -3.19 14.43
CA GLU A 87 1.50 -2.23 15.54
C GLU A 87 0.23 -1.41 15.37
N VAL A 88 -0.50 -1.26 16.48
CA VAL A 88 -1.67 -0.37 16.57
C VAL A 88 -1.41 0.56 17.75
N ASP A 89 -1.32 1.86 17.47
CA ASP A 89 -1.16 2.89 18.50
C ASP A 89 -2.21 3.97 18.23
N ARG A 90 -3.40 3.80 18.84
CA ARG A 90 -4.56 4.67 18.61
C ARG A 90 -4.94 4.68 17.14
N ARG A 91 -4.71 5.77 16.41
CA ARG A 91 -5.03 5.88 14.98
C ARG A 91 -3.86 5.52 14.08
N ARG A 92 -2.68 5.30 14.67
CA ARG A 92 -1.48 4.96 13.91
C ARG A 92 -1.38 3.46 13.75
N LEU A 93 -1.22 3.02 12.50
CA LEU A 93 -1.11 1.61 12.14
C LEU A 93 0.22 1.40 11.42
N VAL A 94 0.95 0.35 11.78
CA VAL A 94 2.19 -0.02 11.10
C VAL A 94 2.02 -1.41 10.52
N PHE A 95 2.35 -1.55 9.24
CA PHE A 95 2.23 -2.81 8.50
C PHE A 95 3.59 -3.28 8.03
N LEU A 96 3.83 -4.58 8.13
CA LEU A 96 4.93 -5.24 7.43
C LEU A 96 4.40 -5.61 6.03
N CYS A 97 5.18 -5.30 4.99
CA CYS A 97 4.78 -5.54 3.61
C CYS A 97 5.82 -6.39 2.89
N ARG A 98 5.35 -7.34 2.08
CA ARG A 98 6.20 -8.14 1.21
C ARG A 98 5.53 -8.30 -0.12
N ALA A 99 6.33 -8.22 -1.19
CA ALA A 99 5.85 -8.45 -2.55
C ALA A 99 6.70 -9.52 -3.20
N PHE A 100 6.03 -10.39 -3.96
CA PHE A 100 6.64 -11.52 -4.62
C PHE A 100 6.20 -11.54 -6.08
N ASP A 101 7.10 -11.89 -6.98
CA ASP A 101 6.68 -12.28 -8.33
C ASP A 101 6.75 -13.81 -8.44
N GLU A 102 6.63 -14.35 -9.65
CA GLU A 102 6.61 -15.81 -9.82
C GLU A 102 7.95 -16.46 -9.53
N ALA A 103 9.01 -15.66 -9.43
CA ALA A 103 10.36 -16.16 -9.16
C ALA A 103 10.78 -16.00 -7.69
N GLY A 104 10.10 -15.17 -6.92
CA GLY A 104 10.42 -14.98 -5.50
C GLY A 104 10.18 -13.58 -4.98
N LEU A 105 10.80 -13.26 -3.85
CA LEU A 105 10.64 -11.97 -3.19
C LEU A 105 11.23 -10.85 -4.04
N ILE A 106 10.44 -9.80 -4.29
CA ILE A 106 10.89 -8.65 -5.06
C ILE A 106 10.95 -7.36 -4.25
N GLY A 107 10.31 -7.32 -3.09
CA GLY A 107 10.35 -6.13 -2.26
C GLY A 107 9.80 -6.38 -0.87
N GLU A 108 10.24 -5.58 0.09
CA GLU A 108 9.75 -5.68 1.46
C GLU A 108 10.05 -4.42 2.24
N GLY A 109 9.34 -4.25 3.33
CA GLY A 109 9.55 -3.15 4.24
C GLY A 109 8.34 -2.89 5.11
N THR A 110 8.22 -1.67 5.58
CA THR A 110 7.12 -1.27 6.45
C THR A 110 6.42 -0.05 5.87
N GLN A 111 5.15 0.09 6.22
CA GLN A 111 4.40 1.31 5.93
C GLN A 111 3.61 1.70 7.16
N GLU A 112 3.44 3.00 7.32
CA GLU A 112 2.63 3.56 8.39
C GLU A 112 1.43 4.23 7.79
N ARG A 113 0.26 3.99 8.38
CA ARG A 113 -0.99 4.59 7.95
C ARG A 113 -1.71 5.15 9.18
N PHE A 114 -2.57 6.15 8.93
CA PHE A 114 -3.40 6.73 9.99
C PHE A 114 -4.87 6.60 9.64
N ILE A 115 -5.67 6.27 10.66
CA ILE A 115 -7.13 6.25 10.53
C ILE A 115 -7.62 7.69 10.57
N VAL A 116 -8.46 8.06 9.60
CA VAL A 116 -9.03 9.40 9.52
C VAL A 116 -10.55 9.31 9.38
N ASP A 117 -11.23 10.35 9.83
CA ASP A 117 -12.63 10.58 9.53
C ASP A 117 -12.69 11.24 8.16
N ASP A 118 -13.28 10.57 7.18
CA ASP A 118 -13.22 10.99 5.77
C ASP A 118 -13.71 12.41 5.56
N GLU A 119 -14.85 12.73 6.16
CA GLU A 119 -15.49 14.04 5.99
C GLU A 119 -14.65 15.16 6.57
N LYS A 120 -14.17 14.99 7.80
CA LYS A 120 -13.31 15.97 8.47
C LYS A 120 -11.97 16.11 7.77
N PHE A 121 -11.41 15.00 7.31
CA PHE A 121 -10.13 15.01 6.61
C PHE A 121 -10.25 15.80 5.31
N MET A 122 -11.26 15.51 4.50
CA MET A 122 -11.45 16.19 3.22
C MET A 122 -11.82 17.66 3.40
N GLU A 123 -12.55 18.00 4.44
CA GLU A 123 -12.85 19.40 4.75
C GLU A 123 -11.57 20.18 5.01
N LYS A 124 -10.67 19.61 5.81
CA LYS A 124 -9.38 20.25 6.11
C LYS A 124 -8.52 20.38 4.84
N VAL A 125 -8.50 19.34 4.02
CA VAL A 125 -7.74 19.33 2.76
C VAL A 125 -8.24 20.43 1.83
N SER A 126 -9.56 20.56 1.70
CA SER A 126 -10.17 21.52 0.78
C SER A 126 -9.90 22.98 1.19
N GLN A 127 -9.58 23.22 2.45
CA GLN A 127 -9.25 24.58 2.92
C GLN A 127 -7.97 25.11 2.30
N LYS A 128 -7.10 24.25 1.78
CA LYS A 128 -5.86 24.67 1.12
C LYS A 128 -6.14 25.43 -0.17
N ILE A 129 -7.31 25.25 -0.78
CA ILE A 129 -7.68 25.94 -2.02
C ILE A 129 -8.36 27.27 -1.71
N LYS A 130 -8.89 27.42 -0.51
CA LYS A 130 -9.56 28.67 -0.09
C LYS A 130 -8.54 29.72 0.26
N LYS A 131 -8.83 30.95 -0.12
CA LYS A 131 -7.97 32.09 0.21
C LYS A 131 -8.57 32.91 1.32
#